data_711cd36f17460026556ac14a06269190
#
_entry.id   711cd36f17460026556ac14a06269190
#
_cell.length_a   1.000
_cell.length_b   1.000
_cell.length_c   1.000
_cell.angle_alpha   90.00
_cell.angle_beta   90.00
_cell.angle_gamma   90.00
#
_symmetry.space_group_name_H-M   'P 1'
#
loop_
_entity.id
_entity.type
_entity.pdbx_description
1 polymer ?
#
loop_
_entity_poly.entity_id
_entity_poly.type
_entity_poly.pdbx_seq_one_letter_code
_entity_poly.pdbx_strand_id
1 'polypeptide(L)'
;AFTLDGRQVRVSSKKRILNDAVAAAREIYLDYRFRQKNGLPVISKRFADVAALCRATMKQQLDNGVGKKSFRDYIIVIDKYLVPFFGDIFVTSIDYEMLQKFARWREAKMGREPRSSTLNTHNSALNRIFDEAVARGYMNKSQVPVLVNKGRDSVRRPDFTREEYATLIRKLPSWIDAGREGKSRDMRHLLRDYILILANTGMRHGTEAENLCWKHISLFEDKGLKYLEMSVTGKTGRRDIICRAGTINYLKRIQSRCPDIADMSFEQLIKARLEQPVFRLPDG
;
A
#
# COMPACT_ATOMS: atom_id res chain seq x y z
N ALA A 1 38.93 -22.14 12.42
CA ALA A 1 37.78 -22.57 11.66
C ALA A 1 37.24 -23.86 12.26
N PHE A 2 35.90 -24.04 12.24
CA PHE A 2 35.23 -25.27 12.70
C PHE A 2 33.98 -25.51 11.85
N THR A 3 33.43 -26.72 11.89
CA THR A 3 32.22 -27.07 11.11
C THR A 3 31.04 -27.26 12.04
N LEU A 4 29.90 -26.63 11.69
CA LEU A 4 28.60 -26.81 12.34
C LEU A 4 27.55 -27.11 11.26
N ASP A 5 26.79 -28.19 11.44
CA ASP A 5 25.73 -28.63 10.49
C ASP A 5 26.20 -28.66 9.02
N GLY A 6 27.43 -29.17 8.80
CA GLY A 6 28.05 -29.26 7.47
C GLY A 6 28.57 -27.93 6.91
N ARG A 7 28.42 -26.83 7.64
CA ARG A 7 28.89 -25.49 7.22
C ARG A 7 30.19 -25.13 7.95
N GLN A 8 31.20 -24.71 7.20
CA GLN A 8 32.45 -24.24 7.75
C GLN A 8 32.30 -22.80 8.26
N VAL A 9 32.57 -22.58 9.55
CA VAL A 9 32.61 -21.27 10.20
C VAL A 9 34.05 -20.83 10.37
N ARG A 10 34.42 -19.66 9.86
CA ARG A 10 35.74 -19.06 9.98
C ARG A 10 35.63 -17.77 10.75
N VAL A 11 36.20 -17.71 11.95
CA VAL A 11 36.23 -16.54 12.82
C VAL A 11 37.65 -16.31 13.30
N SER A 12 38.08 -15.05 13.35
CA SER A 12 39.37 -14.69 13.93
C SER A 12 39.25 -14.51 15.44
N SER A 13 40.21 -15.04 16.19
CA SER A 13 40.34 -14.83 17.64
C SER A 13 40.70 -13.38 17.99
N LYS A 14 41.22 -12.60 17.03
CA LYS A 14 41.78 -11.25 17.21
C LYS A 14 42.90 -11.16 18.27
N LYS A 15 43.51 -12.30 18.63
CA LYS A 15 44.62 -12.39 19.58
C LYS A 15 45.93 -12.72 18.85
N ARG A 16 47.02 -12.14 19.30
CA ARG A 16 48.38 -12.36 18.72
C ARG A 16 49.15 -13.42 19.47
N ILE A 17 48.88 -13.63 20.76
CA ILE A 17 49.53 -14.59 21.63
C ILE A 17 48.80 -15.93 21.48
N LEU A 18 49.54 -17.02 21.27
CA LEU A 18 48.95 -18.34 20.96
C LEU A 18 48.00 -18.83 22.05
N ASN A 19 48.38 -18.77 23.31
CA ASN A 19 47.54 -19.22 24.42
C ASN A 19 46.23 -18.45 24.52
N ASP A 20 46.28 -17.13 24.35
CA ASP A 20 45.09 -16.26 24.33
C ASP A 20 44.22 -16.55 23.10
N ALA A 21 44.86 -16.84 21.96
CA ALA A 21 44.14 -17.17 20.74
C ALA A 21 43.41 -18.52 20.86
N VAL A 22 44.00 -19.50 21.52
CA VAL A 22 43.38 -20.82 21.79
C VAL A 22 42.21 -20.67 22.77
N ALA A 23 42.38 -19.92 23.87
CA ALA A 23 41.33 -19.64 24.82
C ALA A 23 40.14 -18.94 24.14
N ALA A 24 40.39 -17.86 23.40
CA ALA A 24 39.35 -17.16 22.65
C ALA A 24 38.66 -18.04 21.57
N ALA A 25 39.42 -18.89 20.90
CA ALA A 25 38.86 -19.83 19.92
C ALA A 25 37.92 -20.88 20.56
N ARG A 26 38.26 -21.36 21.78
CA ARG A 26 37.38 -22.25 22.56
C ARG A 26 36.09 -21.54 22.96
N GLU A 27 36.16 -20.34 23.49
CA GLU A 27 34.97 -19.53 23.84
C GLU A 27 34.08 -19.31 22.63
N ILE A 28 34.64 -18.89 21.51
CA ILE A 28 33.89 -18.71 20.24
C ILE A 28 33.22 -20.04 19.84
N TYR A 29 33.93 -21.17 19.86
CA TYR A 29 33.34 -22.46 19.51
C TYR A 29 32.21 -22.85 20.45
N LEU A 30 32.36 -22.66 21.76
CA LEU A 30 31.33 -22.95 22.75
C LEU A 30 30.10 -22.09 22.58
N ASP A 31 30.25 -20.77 22.27
CA ASP A 31 29.14 -19.86 21.96
C ASP A 31 28.37 -20.35 20.72
N TYR A 32 29.07 -20.72 19.67
CA TYR A 32 28.42 -21.24 18.45
C TYR A 32 27.68 -22.56 18.72
N ARG A 33 28.26 -23.47 19.52
CA ARG A 33 27.61 -24.72 19.94
C ARG A 33 26.39 -24.45 20.82
N PHE A 34 26.49 -23.49 21.74
CA PHE A 34 25.37 -23.06 22.56
C PHE A 34 24.23 -22.52 21.70
N ARG A 35 24.53 -21.61 20.74
CA ARG A 35 23.55 -21.10 19.79
C ARG A 35 22.88 -22.21 19.01
N GLN A 36 23.65 -23.15 18.46
CA GLN A 36 23.12 -24.29 17.75
C GLN A 36 22.18 -25.14 18.63
N LYS A 37 22.63 -25.50 19.84
CA LYS A 37 21.84 -26.31 20.77
C LYS A 37 20.52 -25.64 21.19
N ASN A 38 20.51 -24.34 21.27
CA ASN A 38 19.33 -23.56 21.67
C ASN A 38 18.53 -23.00 20.45
N GLY A 39 18.82 -23.46 19.24
CA GLY A 39 18.14 -23.01 18.04
C GLY A 39 18.34 -21.52 17.73
N LEU A 40 19.42 -20.90 18.25
CA LEU A 40 19.75 -19.51 17.97
C LEU A 40 20.49 -19.40 16.63
N PRO A 41 20.37 -18.29 15.87
CA PRO A 41 21.07 -18.10 14.61
C PRO A 41 22.58 -18.19 14.80
N VAL A 42 23.17 -19.10 14.07
CA VAL A 42 24.65 -19.31 14.04
C VAL A 42 25.32 -18.21 13.22
N ILE A 43 24.62 -17.72 12.20
CA ILE A 43 25.09 -16.64 11.31
C ILE A 43 24.08 -15.51 11.35
N SER A 44 24.53 -14.31 11.73
CA SER A 44 23.73 -13.10 11.58
C SER A 44 24.30 -12.23 10.45
N LYS A 45 23.48 -11.36 9.89
CA LYS A 45 23.84 -10.43 8.81
C LYS A 45 23.65 -8.98 9.25
N ARG A 46 24.40 -8.08 8.63
CA ARG A 46 24.14 -6.65 8.81
C ARG A 46 22.78 -6.29 8.23
N PHE A 47 22.14 -5.30 8.84
CA PHE A 47 20.83 -4.85 8.41
C PHE A 47 20.81 -4.42 6.94
N ALA A 48 21.86 -3.71 6.47
CA ALA A 48 21.98 -3.30 5.07
C ALA A 48 21.95 -4.46 4.09
N ASP A 49 22.60 -5.60 4.42
CA ASP A 49 22.63 -6.78 3.57
C ASP A 49 21.23 -7.40 3.44
N VAL A 50 20.52 -7.54 4.58
CA VAL A 50 19.16 -8.10 4.60
C VAL A 50 18.19 -7.15 3.92
N ALA A 51 18.32 -5.85 4.14
CA ALA A 51 17.52 -4.83 3.48
C ALA A 51 17.70 -4.87 1.95
N ALA A 52 18.92 -5.08 1.46
CA ALA A 52 19.18 -5.23 0.02
C ALA A 52 18.45 -6.44 -0.57
N LEU A 53 18.48 -7.59 0.11
CA LEU A 53 17.74 -8.80 -0.31
C LEU A 53 16.22 -8.54 -0.31
N CYS A 54 15.70 -7.97 0.76
CA CYS A 54 14.28 -7.64 0.89
C CYS A 54 13.80 -6.68 -0.21
N ARG A 55 14.61 -5.64 -0.54
CA ARG A 55 14.33 -4.72 -1.65
C ARG A 55 14.30 -5.43 -2.99
N ALA A 56 15.27 -6.30 -3.25
CA ALA A 56 15.32 -7.06 -4.51
C ALA A 56 14.07 -7.92 -4.68
N THR A 57 13.66 -8.64 -3.64
CA THR A 57 12.44 -9.45 -3.64
C THR A 57 11.19 -8.59 -3.90
N MET A 58 11.05 -7.43 -3.21
CA MET A 58 9.91 -6.53 -3.41
C MET A 58 9.87 -5.93 -4.82
N LYS A 59 11.02 -5.53 -5.38
CA LYS A 59 11.12 -5.02 -6.75
C LYS A 59 10.69 -6.09 -7.76
N GLN A 60 11.23 -7.29 -7.65
CA GLN A 60 10.85 -8.42 -8.52
C GLN A 60 9.35 -8.70 -8.46
N GLN A 61 8.72 -8.66 -7.27
CA GLN A 61 7.28 -8.86 -7.14
C GLN A 61 6.48 -7.73 -7.77
N LEU A 62 6.95 -6.46 -7.70
CA LEU A 62 6.31 -5.32 -8.37
C LEU A 62 6.41 -5.44 -9.88
N ASP A 63 7.58 -5.81 -10.41
CA ASP A 63 7.82 -5.96 -11.84
C ASP A 63 6.98 -7.11 -12.43
N ASN A 64 6.77 -8.17 -11.66
CA ASN A 64 5.90 -9.30 -12.03
C ASN A 64 4.40 -9.01 -11.81
N GLY A 65 4.01 -7.83 -11.34
CA GLY A 65 2.60 -7.45 -11.13
C GLY A 65 1.90 -8.13 -9.94
N VAL A 66 2.61 -8.96 -9.16
CA VAL A 66 2.06 -9.68 -7.98
C VAL A 66 2.34 -8.96 -6.66
N GLY A 67 3.19 -7.95 -6.66
CA GLY A 67 3.58 -7.17 -5.50
C GLY A 67 2.51 -6.19 -5.05
N LYS A 68 2.43 -5.97 -3.74
CA LYS A 68 1.56 -4.92 -3.17
C LYS A 68 2.06 -3.54 -3.62
N LYS A 69 1.16 -2.64 -4.04
CA LYS A 69 1.52 -1.24 -4.41
C LYS A 69 2.32 -0.53 -3.32
N SER A 70 2.05 -0.83 -2.03
CA SER A 70 2.78 -0.28 -0.88
C SER A 70 4.27 -0.67 -0.81
N PHE A 71 4.73 -1.66 -1.59
CA PHE A 71 6.16 -1.99 -1.63
C PHE A 71 7.02 -0.84 -2.17
N ARG A 72 6.47 0.01 -3.04
CA ARG A 72 7.15 1.24 -3.47
C ARG A 72 7.46 2.15 -2.29
N ASP A 73 6.47 2.35 -1.41
CA ASP A 73 6.63 3.18 -0.21
C ASP A 73 7.62 2.54 0.79
N TYR A 74 7.57 1.20 0.94
CA TYR A 74 8.49 0.49 1.81
C TYR A 74 9.95 0.62 1.34
N ILE A 75 10.20 0.50 0.03
CA ILE A 75 11.54 0.69 -0.55
C ILE A 75 12.05 2.10 -0.25
N ILE A 76 11.22 3.14 -0.44
CA ILE A 76 11.58 4.52 -0.11
C ILE A 76 11.95 4.67 1.38
N VAL A 77 11.16 4.07 2.27
CA VAL A 77 11.41 4.09 3.72
C VAL A 77 12.70 3.38 4.07
N ILE A 78 12.96 2.22 3.47
CA ILE A 78 14.19 1.45 3.68
C ILE A 78 15.40 2.30 3.31
N ASP A 79 15.39 2.91 2.13
CA ASP A 79 16.53 3.67 1.60
C ASP A 79 16.74 5.00 2.35
N LYS A 80 15.65 5.68 2.71
CA LYS A 80 15.74 7.03 3.30
C LYS A 80 15.93 7.02 4.81
N TYR A 81 15.41 6.01 5.52
CA TYR A 81 15.37 6.00 6.97
C TYR A 81 16.00 4.76 7.61
N LEU A 82 15.70 3.54 7.11
CA LEU A 82 16.11 2.34 7.82
C LEU A 82 17.58 2.00 7.59
N VAL A 83 18.05 1.96 6.36
CA VAL A 83 19.45 1.67 6.04
C VAL A 83 20.39 2.75 6.58
N PRO A 84 20.11 4.07 6.48
CA PRO A 84 20.98 5.10 7.06
C PRO A 84 21.14 5.02 8.58
N PHE A 85 20.18 4.42 9.30
CA PHE A 85 20.27 4.29 10.75
C PHE A 85 20.76 2.92 11.21
N PHE A 86 20.21 1.82 10.65
CA PHE A 86 20.48 0.46 11.10
C PHE A 86 21.55 -0.26 10.26
N GLY A 87 21.98 0.31 9.14
CA GLY A 87 22.71 -0.41 8.09
C GLY A 87 23.89 -1.25 8.58
N ASP A 88 24.71 -0.69 9.45
CA ASP A 88 25.90 -1.34 9.98
C ASP A 88 25.66 -2.25 11.18
N ILE A 89 24.44 -2.29 11.70
CA ILE A 89 24.05 -3.06 12.88
C ILE A 89 23.64 -4.48 12.43
N PHE A 90 24.00 -5.50 13.20
CA PHE A 90 23.49 -6.85 12.97
C PHE A 90 21.99 -6.90 13.29
N VAL A 91 21.20 -7.60 12.45
CA VAL A 91 19.74 -7.68 12.64
C VAL A 91 19.35 -8.24 13.99
N THR A 92 20.17 -9.13 14.57
CA THR A 92 19.99 -9.72 15.90
C THR A 92 20.29 -8.77 17.06
N SER A 93 20.94 -7.63 16.79
CA SER A 93 21.31 -6.63 17.80
C SER A 93 20.31 -5.45 17.85
N ILE A 94 19.24 -5.53 17.09
CA ILE A 94 18.19 -4.49 17.09
C ILE A 94 17.17 -4.84 18.19
N ASP A 95 17.31 -4.17 19.31
CA ASP A 95 16.47 -4.32 20.49
C ASP A 95 15.53 -3.12 20.69
N TYR A 96 14.81 -3.11 21.80
CA TYR A 96 13.90 -2.03 22.19
C TYR A 96 14.62 -0.67 22.32
N GLU A 97 15.80 -0.65 22.92
CA GLU A 97 16.55 0.62 23.11
C GLU A 97 16.98 1.20 21.77
N MET A 98 17.42 0.33 20.85
CA MET A 98 17.81 0.74 19.50
C MET A 98 16.59 1.31 18.74
N LEU A 99 15.42 0.72 18.91
CA LEU A 99 14.17 1.27 18.32
C LEU A 99 13.79 2.63 18.90
N GLN A 100 14.05 2.88 20.20
CA GLN A 100 13.84 4.20 20.82
C GLN A 100 14.83 5.25 20.28
N LYS A 101 16.10 4.86 20.09
CA LYS A 101 17.10 5.72 19.43
C LYS A 101 16.71 6.05 17.99
N PHE A 102 16.22 5.06 17.25
CA PHE A 102 15.71 5.26 15.90
C PHE A 102 14.50 6.20 15.88
N ALA A 103 13.56 6.07 16.80
CA ALA A 103 12.39 6.94 16.87
C ALA A 103 12.79 8.42 17.01
N ARG A 104 13.71 8.73 17.93
CA ARG A 104 14.25 10.09 18.13
C ARG A 104 15.02 10.61 16.91
N TRP A 105 15.89 9.78 16.34
CA TRP A 105 16.64 10.13 15.13
C TRP A 105 15.71 10.40 13.94
N ARG A 106 14.69 9.56 13.76
CA ARG A 106 13.70 9.73 12.69
C ARG A 106 12.91 11.02 12.82
N GLU A 107 12.47 11.36 14.02
CA GLU A 107 11.77 12.62 14.32
C GLU A 107 12.66 13.83 14.00
N ALA A 108 13.89 13.84 14.47
CA ALA A 108 14.86 14.87 14.14
C ALA A 108 15.10 14.99 12.63
N LYS A 109 15.25 13.85 11.93
CA LYS A 109 15.42 13.83 10.47
C LYS A 109 14.20 14.33 9.70
N MET A 110 12.97 14.15 10.23
CA MET A 110 11.74 14.66 9.64
C MET A 110 11.47 16.12 9.97
N GLY A 111 12.11 16.69 11.00
CA GLY A 111 11.84 18.02 11.52
C GLY A 111 10.44 18.18 12.15
N ARG A 112 9.75 17.07 12.44
CA ARG A 112 8.41 17.05 13.02
C ARG A 112 8.07 15.68 13.60
N GLU A 113 7.13 15.65 14.53
CA GLU A 113 6.52 14.42 15.01
C GLU A 113 5.82 13.66 13.88
N PRO A 114 6.15 12.38 13.66
CA PRO A 114 5.53 11.58 12.61
C PRO A 114 4.09 11.22 12.93
N ARG A 115 3.23 11.22 11.91
CA ARG A 115 1.85 10.73 12.05
C ARG A 115 1.84 9.21 12.22
N SER A 116 0.81 8.70 12.91
CA SER A 116 0.58 7.26 13.11
C SER A 116 0.60 6.47 11.79
N SER A 117 0.02 6.99 10.71
CA SER A 117 0.06 6.37 9.38
C SER A 117 1.49 6.25 8.80
N THR A 118 2.34 7.27 9.06
CA THR A 118 3.75 7.25 8.66
C THR A 118 4.51 6.17 9.43
N LEU A 119 4.28 6.08 10.76
CA LEU A 119 4.89 5.06 11.59
C LEU A 119 4.46 3.65 11.17
N ASN A 120 3.19 3.45 10.82
CA ASN A 120 2.70 2.16 10.31
C ASN A 120 3.44 1.75 9.04
N THR A 121 3.70 2.67 8.10
CA THR A 121 4.47 2.38 6.90
C THR A 121 5.91 2.01 7.23
N HIS A 122 6.55 2.75 8.15
CA HIS A 122 7.93 2.46 8.60
C HIS A 122 8.02 1.11 9.32
N ASN A 123 7.09 0.84 10.23
CA ASN A 123 7.04 -0.42 10.95
C ASN A 123 6.77 -1.61 10.01
N SER A 124 5.90 -1.42 9.01
CA SER A 124 5.65 -2.45 8.00
C SER A 124 6.89 -2.75 7.15
N ALA A 125 7.65 -1.71 6.76
CA ALA A 125 8.90 -1.88 6.03
C ALA A 125 9.96 -2.60 6.90
N LEU A 126 10.08 -2.24 8.17
CA LEU A 126 11.01 -2.85 9.11
C LEU A 126 10.65 -4.32 9.39
N ASN A 127 9.35 -4.63 9.61
CA ASN A 127 8.88 -5.99 9.76
C ASN A 127 9.22 -6.86 8.54
N ARG A 128 9.08 -6.33 7.32
CA ARG A 128 9.46 -7.07 6.10
C ARG A 128 10.95 -7.46 6.09
N ILE A 129 11.82 -6.61 6.61
CA ILE A 129 13.26 -6.92 6.73
C ILE A 129 13.49 -7.99 7.81
N PHE A 130 12.80 -7.92 8.95
CA PHE A 130 12.87 -8.97 9.97
C PHE A 130 12.30 -10.30 9.46
N ASP A 131 11.18 -10.28 8.74
CA ASP A 131 10.61 -11.50 8.12
C ASP A 131 11.62 -12.15 7.15
N GLU A 132 12.31 -11.35 6.33
CA GLU A 132 13.35 -11.81 5.41
C GLU A 132 14.56 -12.41 6.19
N ALA A 133 14.97 -11.74 7.31
CA ALA A 133 16.02 -12.24 8.16
C ALA A 133 15.66 -13.58 8.81
N VAL A 134 14.43 -13.73 9.28
CA VAL A 134 13.93 -14.97 9.88
C VAL A 134 13.82 -16.07 8.83
N ALA A 135 13.24 -15.79 7.67
CA ALA A 135 13.09 -16.76 6.59
C ALA A 135 14.45 -17.32 6.09
N ARG A 136 15.51 -16.52 6.17
CA ARG A 136 16.88 -16.92 5.78
C ARG A 136 17.72 -17.48 6.93
N GLY A 137 17.17 -17.56 8.14
CA GLY A 137 17.89 -18.07 9.32
C GLY A 137 18.96 -17.12 9.86
N TYR A 138 18.90 -15.82 9.57
CA TYR A 138 19.80 -14.80 10.13
C TYR A 138 19.33 -14.25 11.47
N MET A 139 18.08 -14.52 11.83
CA MET A 139 17.42 -14.09 13.06
C MET A 139 16.33 -15.10 13.44
N ASN A 140 16.09 -15.32 14.72
CA ASN A 140 14.93 -16.12 15.19
C ASN A 140 13.72 -15.24 15.38
N LYS A 141 12.53 -15.81 15.22
CA LYS A 141 11.27 -15.08 15.42
C LYS A 141 11.15 -14.48 16.83
N SER A 142 11.67 -15.17 17.85
CA SER A 142 11.69 -14.70 19.25
C SER A 142 12.60 -13.48 19.49
N GLN A 143 13.52 -13.19 18.57
CA GLN A 143 14.41 -12.04 18.64
C GLN A 143 13.84 -10.82 17.92
N VAL A 144 12.75 -10.98 17.15
CA VAL A 144 12.12 -9.85 16.46
C VAL A 144 11.47 -8.91 17.49
N PRO A 145 11.93 -7.65 17.59
CA PRO A 145 11.39 -6.73 18.58
C PRO A 145 9.96 -6.30 18.24
N VAL A 146 9.15 -6.06 19.27
CA VAL A 146 7.79 -5.55 19.09
C VAL A 146 7.85 -4.10 18.65
N LEU A 147 7.25 -3.81 17.49
CA LEU A 147 7.18 -2.46 16.94
C LEU A 147 5.92 -1.75 17.46
N VAL A 148 6.11 -0.64 18.15
CA VAL A 148 5.01 0.16 18.70
C VAL A 148 4.75 1.37 17.80
N ASN A 149 3.49 1.74 17.64
CA ASN A 149 3.09 2.97 16.99
C ASN A 149 2.59 3.99 18.04
N LYS A 150 3.42 4.98 18.31
CA LYS A 150 3.10 6.13 19.20
C LYS A 150 2.99 7.43 18.39
N GLY A 151 2.70 7.35 17.10
CA GLY A 151 2.57 8.52 16.25
C GLY A 151 1.30 9.31 16.53
N ARG A 152 1.35 10.60 16.17
CA ARG A 152 0.20 11.49 16.29
C ARG A 152 -0.98 10.93 15.48
N ASP A 153 -2.13 10.82 16.10
CA ASP A 153 -3.37 10.41 15.44
C ASP A 153 -3.77 11.41 14.37
N SER A 154 -4.30 10.90 13.28
CA SER A 154 -4.90 11.75 12.25
C SER A 154 -6.33 12.09 12.64
N VAL A 155 -6.65 13.36 12.67
CA VAL A 155 -8.05 13.79 12.74
C VAL A 155 -8.77 13.24 11.51
N ARG A 156 -9.91 12.56 11.71
CA ARG A 156 -10.76 12.10 10.61
C ARG A 156 -11.14 13.31 9.75
N ARG A 157 -11.04 13.17 8.44
CA ARG A 157 -11.55 14.21 7.53
C ARG A 157 -13.05 14.34 7.73
N PRO A 158 -13.57 15.57 7.87
CA PRO A 158 -15.01 15.76 7.96
C PRO A 158 -15.70 15.30 6.67
N ASP A 159 -16.91 14.82 6.81
CA ASP A 159 -17.81 14.52 5.68
C ASP A 159 -18.58 15.82 5.36
N PHE A 160 -19.12 15.90 4.16
CA PHE A 160 -20.05 16.98 3.82
C PHE A 160 -21.35 16.84 4.62
N THR A 161 -21.82 17.93 5.20
CA THR A 161 -23.20 18.01 5.70
C THR A 161 -24.19 17.98 4.54
N ARG A 162 -25.46 17.78 4.85
CA ARG A 162 -26.53 17.82 3.82
C ARG A 162 -26.62 19.18 3.14
N GLU A 163 -26.44 20.23 3.91
CA GLU A 163 -26.49 21.63 3.44
C GLU A 163 -25.29 21.96 2.55
N GLU A 164 -24.10 21.52 2.93
CA GLU A 164 -22.89 21.68 2.12
C GLU A 164 -23.01 20.91 0.81
N TYR A 165 -23.50 19.67 0.87
CA TYR A 165 -23.72 18.86 -0.34
C TYR A 165 -24.77 19.47 -1.25
N ALA A 166 -25.90 19.95 -0.72
CA ALA A 166 -26.93 20.64 -1.50
C ALA A 166 -26.37 21.93 -2.13
N THR A 167 -25.53 22.66 -1.40
CA THR A 167 -24.88 23.88 -1.90
C THR A 167 -23.91 23.54 -3.03
N LEU A 168 -23.11 22.47 -2.87
CA LEU A 168 -22.21 21.97 -3.92
C LEU A 168 -23.00 21.68 -5.21
N ILE A 169 -24.06 20.86 -5.11
CA ILE A 169 -24.88 20.49 -6.27
C ILE A 169 -25.46 21.71 -6.98
N ARG A 170 -25.98 22.68 -6.23
CA ARG A 170 -26.57 23.91 -6.75
C ARG A 170 -25.55 24.81 -7.47
N LYS A 171 -24.29 24.77 -7.05
CA LYS A 171 -23.19 25.55 -7.62
C LYS A 171 -22.52 24.89 -8.84
N LEU A 172 -22.66 23.59 -9.02
CA LEU A 172 -22.01 22.86 -10.11
C LEU A 172 -22.38 23.39 -11.50
N PRO A 173 -23.65 23.74 -11.85
CA PRO A 173 -23.98 24.26 -13.18
C PRO A 173 -23.21 25.54 -13.50
N SER A 174 -23.29 26.57 -12.65
CA SER A 174 -22.58 27.84 -12.86
C SER A 174 -21.06 27.66 -12.92
N TRP A 175 -20.50 26.72 -12.15
CA TRP A 175 -19.08 26.40 -12.22
C TRP A 175 -18.69 25.72 -13.55
N ILE A 176 -19.58 24.91 -14.13
CA ILE A 176 -19.37 24.29 -15.45
C ILE A 176 -19.38 25.39 -16.51
N ASP A 177 -20.39 26.27 -16.48
CA ASP A 177 -20.57 27.36 -17.47
C ASP A 177 -19.42 28.37 -17.44
N ALA A 178 -18.85 28.63 -16.27
CA ALA A 178 -17.63 29.44 -16.11
C ALA A 178 -16.36 28.73 -16.63
N GLY A 179 -16.46 27.49 -17.10
CA GLY A 179 -15.33 26.73 -17.67
C GLY A 179 -14.99 27.19 -19.08
N ARG A 180 -13.68 27.22 -19.40
CA ARG A 180 -13.21 27.42 -20.77
C ARG A 180 -13.84 26.35 -21.67
N GLU A 181 -14.30 26.75 -22.86
CA GLU A 181 -14.87 25.81 -23.83
C GLU A 181 -13.88 24.69 -24.25
N GLY A 182 -14.43 23.58 -24.74
CA GLY A 182 -13.68 22.38 -25.09
C GLY A 182 -13.33 21.51 -23.87
N LYS A 183 -12.19 20.88 -23.88
CA LYS A 183 -11.77 19.84 -22.91
C LYS A 183 -11.94 20.24 -21.44
N SER A 184 -11.74 21.52 -21.10
CA SER A 184 -11.92 22.00 -19.71
C SER A 184 -13.37 21.92 -19.26
N ARG A 185 -14.33 22.31 -20.14
CA ARG A 185 -15.76 22.22 -19.85
C ARG A 185 -16.24 20.77 -19.81
N ASP A 186 -15.74 19.94 -20.71
CA ASP A 186 -16.06 18.51 -20.74
C ASP A 186 -15.58 17.79 -19.46
N MET A 187 -14.39 18.12 -18.99
CA MET A 187 -13.88 17.62 -17.71
C MET A 187 -14.76 18.05 -16.52
N ARG A 188 -15.28 19.29 -16.53
CA ARG A 188 -16.18 19.76 -15.47
C ARG A 188 -17.53 19.05 -15.50
N HIS A 189 -18.07 18.77 -16.69
CA HIS A 189 -19.27 17.95 -16.85
C HIS A 189 -19.05 16.54 -16.32
N LEU A 190 -17.93 15.91 -16.69
CA LEU A 190 -17.59 14.58 -16.21
C LEU A 190 -17.42 14.57 -14.69
N LEU A 191 -16.71 15.54 -14.12
CA LEU A 191 -16.49 15.64 -12.67
C LEU A 191 -17.80 15.82 -11.89
N ARG A 192 -18.75 16.62 -12.41
CA ARG A 192 -20.09 16.73 -11.82
C ARG A 192 -20.76 15.37 -11.71
N ASP A 193 -20.84 14.64 -12.82
CA ASP A 193 -21.56 13.37 -12.85
C ASP A 193 -20.81 12.29 -12.05
N TYR A 194 -19.48 12.33 -12.05
CA TYR A 194 -18.63 11.49 -11.21
C TYR A 194 -18.91 11.69 -9.72
N ILE A 195 -18.91 12.95 -9.23
CA ILE A 195 -19.21 13.27 -7.82
C ILE A 195 -20.62 12.76 -7.44
N LEU A 196 -21.60 13.01 -8.31
CA LEU A 196 -22.98 12.61 -8.06
C LEU A 196 -23.14 11.08 -8.02
N ILE A 197 -22.46 10.35 -8.91
CA ILE A 197 -22.46 8.89 -8.90
C ILE A 197 -21.80 8.37 -7.62
N LEU A 198 -20.61 8.85 -7.26
CA LEU A 198 -19.94 8.42 -6.03
C LEU A 198 -20.81 8.64 -4.78
N ALA A 199 -21.43 9.83 -4.66
CA ALA A 199 -22.25 10.19 -3.51
C ALA A 199 -23.55 9.35 -3.42
N ASN A 200 -24.10 8.89 -4.56
CA ASN A 200 -25.35 8.13 -4.60
C ASN A 200 -25.17 6.61 -4.66
N THR A 201 -23.94 6.13 -4.81
CA THR A 201 -23.64 4.69 -4.91
C THR A 201 -22.76 4.19 -3.76
N GLY A 202 -22.01 5.06 -3.09
CA GLY A 202 -20.96 4.65 -2.14
C GLY A 202 -19.79 3.94 -2.81
N MET A 203 -19.63 4.11 -4.14
CA MET A 203 -18.45 3.65 -4.87
C MET A 203 -17.22 4.40 -4.36
N ARG A 204 -16.09 3.71 -4.19
CA ARG A 204 -14.84 4.35 -3.78
C ARG A 204 -14.19 5.07 -4.96
N HIS A 205 -13.70 6.28 -4.70
CA HIS A 205 -12.80 6.98 -5.62
C HIS A 205 -11.53 6.14 -5.90
N GLY A 206 -11.01 6.22 -7.12
CA GLY A 206 -9.83 5.48 -7.57
C GLY A 206 -10.20 4.14 -8.20
N THR A 207 -9.58 3.03 -7.78
CA THR A 207 -9.63 1.74 -8.49
C THR A 207 -11.04 1.24 -8.83
N GLU A 208 -12.06 1.43 -7.97
CA GLU A 208 -13.42 1.00 -8.27
C GLU A 208 -14.03 1.83 -9.42
N ALA A 209 -13.81 3.14 -9.41
CA ALA A 209 -14.32 4.04 -10.44
C ALA A 209 -13.50 3.96 -11.74
N GLU A 210 -12.16 3.88 -11.64
CA GLU A 210 -11.26 3.75 -12.79
C GLU A 210 -11.53 2.50 -13.62
N ASN A 211 -11.89 1.38 -12.96
CA ASN A 211 -12.15 0.10 -13.62
C ASN A 211 -13.63 -0.08 -14.03
N LEU A 212 -14.50 0.89 -13.75
CA LEU A 212 -15.90 0.76 -14.11
C LEU A 212 -16.09 0.93 -15.63
N CYS A 213 -16.52 -0.15 -16.28
CA CYS A 213 -16.92 -0.17 -17.69
C CYS A 213 -18.42 -0.36 -17.83
N TRP A 214 -18.98 -0.03 -18.99
CA TRP A 214 -20.41 -0.22 -19.25
C TRP A 214 -20.87 -1.67 -19.08
N LYS A 215 -20.01 -2.66 -19.38
CA LYS A 215 -20.30 -4.09 -19.14
C LYS A 215 -20.55 -4.45 -17.68
N HIS A 216 -20.12 -3.62 -16.74
CA HIS A 216 -20.29 -3.85 -15.30
C HIS A 216 -21.60 -3.27 -14.74
N ILE A 217 -22.44 -2.68 -15.61
CA ILE A 217 -23.71 -2.09 -15.23
C ILE A 217 -24.82 -3.00 -15.72
N SER A 218 -25.81 -3.26 -14.85
CA SER A 218 -26.96 -4.06 -15.14
C SER A 218 -28.25 -3.39 -14.63
N LEU A 219 -29.35 -3.72 -15.29
CA LEU A 219 -30.69 -3.40 -14.84
C LEU A 219 -31.38 -4.71 -14.46
N PHE A 220 -31.96 -4.76 -13.28
CA PHE A 220 -32.79 -5.89 -12.86
C PHE A 220 -34.10 -5.40 -12.28
N GLU A 221 -35.10 -6.29 -12.23
CA GLU A 221 -36.41 -6.00 -11.69
C GLU A 221 -36.67 -6.89 -10.47
N ASP A 222 -37.09 -6.27 -9.38
CA ASP A 222 -37.58 -6.97 -8.20
C ASP A 222 -38.89 -6.35 -7.74
N LYS A 223 -39.92 -7.18 -7.56
CA LYS A 223 -41.27 -6.76 -7.13
C LYS A 223 -41.86 -5.62 -7.98
N GLY A 224 -41.62 -5.64 -9.29
CA GLY A 224 -42.13 -4.64 -10.23
C GLY A 224 -41.34 -3.30 -10.23
N LEU A 225 -40.25 -3.22 -9.47
CA LEU A 225 -39.38 -2.05 -9.43
C LEU A 225 -38.07 -2.34 -10.17
N LYS A 226 -37.66 -1.41 -11.05
CA LYS A 226 -36.39 -1.50 -11.77
C LYS A 226 -35.26 -0.89 -10.96
N TYR A 227 -34.19 -1.65 -10.82
CA TYR A 227 -32.98 -1.26 -10.11
C TYR A 227 -31.78 -1.23 -11.05
N LEU A 228 -30.88 -0.29 -10.78
CA LEU A 228 -29.57 -0.22 -11.40
C LEU A 228 -28.55 -0.85 -10.46
N GLU A 229 -27.78 -1.79 -10.98
CA GLU A 229 -26.68 -2.44 -10.29
C GLU A 229 -25.35 -2.14 -10.97
N MET A 230 -24.31 -1.91 -10.18
CA MET A 230 -22.93 -1.75 -10.65
C MET A 230 -22.02 -2.77 -9.97
N SER A 231 -21.33 -3.59 -10.76
CA SER A 231 -20.34 -4.53 -10.27
C SER A 231 -18.97 -3.86 -10.28
N VAL A 232 -18.42 -3.55 -9.11
CA VAL A 232 -17.15 -2.84 -8.99
C VAL A 232 -16.06 -3.72 -8.39
N THR A 233 -14.83 -3.53 -8.84
CA THR A 233 -13.66 -4.27 -8.35
C THR A 233 -12.65 -3.30 -7.75
N GLY A 234 -12.39 -3.47 -6.46
CA GLY A 234 -11.46 -2.61 -5.71
C GLY A 234 -10.41 -3.40 -4.95
N LYS A 235 -9.76 -2.74 -3.99
CA LYS A 235 -8.69 -3.32 -3.15
C LYS A 235 -9.09 -4.60 -2.41
N THR A 236 -10.36 -4.73 -2.05
CA THR A 236 -10.90 -5.85 -1.25
C THR A 236 -11.64 -6.89 -2.10
N GLY A 237 -11.51 -6.83 -3.42
CA GLY A 237 -12.18 -7.70 -4.36
C GLY A 237 -13.39 -7.05 -5.03
N ARG A 238 -14.23 -7.89 -5.66
CA ARG A 238 -15.45 -7.51 -6.36
C ARG A 238 -16.60 -7.36 -5.36
N ARG A 239 -17.46 -6.37 -5.60
CA ARG A 239 -18.74 -6.19 -4.90
C ARG A 239 -19.78 -5.59 -5.84
N ASP A 240 -21.03 -5.88 -5.60
CA ASP A 240 -22.15 -5.33 -6.35
C ASP A 240 -22.80 -4.19 -5.53
N ILE A 241 -23.18 -3.12 -6.21
CA ILE A 241 -23.74 -1.91 -5.62
C ILE A 241 -25.10 -1.68 -6.24
N ILE A 242 -26.15 -1.71 -5.42
CA ILE A 242 -27.50 -1.28 -5.82
C ILE A 242 -27.55 0.25 -5.74
N CYS A 243 -27.82 0.87 -6.87
CA CYS A 243 -27.78 2.32 -7.00
C CYS A 243 -29.14 2.95 -6.67
N ARG A 244 -29.12 4.18 -6.18
CA ARG A 244 -30.33 5.00 -6.08
C ARG A 244 -30.88 5.30 -7.48
N ALA A 245 -32.21 5.36 -7.62
CA ALA A 245 -32.90 5.55 -8.92
C ALA A 245 -32.37 6.74 -9.74
N GLY A 246 -32.02 7.85 -9.10
CA GLY A 246 -31.46 9.02 -9.77
C GLY A 246 -30.10 8.81 -10.47
N THR A 247 -29.37 7.75 -10.12
CA THR A 247 -28.04 7.45 -10.71
C THR A 247 -28.12 7.20 -12.22
N ILE A 248 -29.23 6.66 -12.71
CA ILE A 248 -29.48 6.46 -14.15
C ILE A 248 -29.33 7.78 -14.93
N ASN A 249 -29.84 8.89 -14.39
CA ASN A 249 -29.79 10.18 -15.05
C ASN A 249 -28.36 10.71 -15.20
N TYR A 250 -27.50 10.40 -14.24
CA TYR A 250 -26.09 10.79 -14.31
C TYR A 250 -25.33 9.99 -15.37
N LEU A 251 -25.61 8.70 -15.46
CA LEU A 251 -25.06 7.83 -16.50
C LEU A 251 -25.53 8.23 -17.90
N LYS A 252 -26.84 8.53 -18.07
CA LYS A 252 -27.39 9.01 -19.34
C LYS A 252 -26.74 10.30 -19.79
N ARG A 253 -26.42 11.23 -18.86
CA ARG A 253 -25.68 12.45 -19.20
C ARG A 253 -24.23 12.17 -19.63
N ILE A 254 -23.57 11.16 -19.04
CA ILE A 254 -22.24 10.74 -19.52
C ILE A 254 -22.37 10.13 -20.91
N GLN A 255 -23.33 9.22 -21.11
CA GLN A 255 -23.61 8.60 -22.40
C GLN A 255 -23.84 9.62 -23.50
N SER A 256 -24.72 10.61 -23.28
CA SER A 256 -25.08 11.63 -24.30
C SER A 256 -23.92 12.53 -24.74
N ARG A 257 -22.86 12.59 -23.96
CA ARG A 257 -21.64 13.32 -24.32
C ARG A 257 -20.59 12.50 -25.06
N CYS A 258 -20.77 11.18 -25.18
CA CYS A 258 -19.86 10.30 -25.88
C CYS A 258 -20.45 9.94 -27.25
N PRO A 259 -19.94 10.50 -28.36
CA PRO A 259 -20.57 10.38 -29.70
C PRO A 259 -20.76 8.93 -30.17
N ASP A 260 -19.87 8.05 -29.78
CA ASP A 260 -19.88 6.63 -30.16
C ASP A 260 -21.01 5.80 -29.50
N ILE A 261 -21.65 6.32 -28.46
CA ILE A 261 -22.73 5.64 -27.71
C ILE A 261 -23.96 6.53 -27.50
N ALA A 262 -23.93 7.79 -27.93
CA ALA A 262 -24.98 8.77 -27.65
C ALA A 262 -26.33 8.39 -28.30
N ASP A 263 -26.31 7.79 -29.47
CA ASP A 263 -27.52 7.43 -30.24
C ASP A 263 -28.18 6.12 -29.76
N MET A 264 -27.52 5.38 -28.87
CA MET A 264 -28.11 4.15 -28.30
C MET A 264 -29.15 4.50 -27.23
N SER A 265 -30.23 3.70 -27.14
CA SER A 265 -31.03 3.74 -25.91
C SER A 265 -30.21 3.25 -24.72
N PHE A 266 -30.54 3.71 -23.51
CA PHE A 266 -29.80 3.27 -22.32
C PHE A 266 -29.88 1.75 -22.11
N GLU A 267 -31.02 1.14 -22.41
CA GLU A 267 -31.21 -0.30 -22.36
C GLU A 267 -30.35 -1.05 -23.41
N GLN A 268 -30.23 -0.49 -24.62
CA GLN A 268 -29.33 -1.04 -25.64
C GLN A 268 -27.88 -0.97 -25.21
N LEU A 269 -27.43 0.17 -24.64
CA LEU A 269 -26.08 0.35 -24.13
C LEU A 269 -25.73 -0.69 -23.05
N ILE A 270 -26.64 -0.90 -22.07
CA ILE A 270 -26.42 -1.88 -21.01
C ILE A 270 -26.38 -3.31 -21.57
N LYS A 271 -27.25 -3.63 -22.55
CA LYS A 271 -27.25 -4.95 -23.20
C LYS A 271 -26.01 -5.22 -24.04
N ALA A 272 -25.43 -4.19 -24.62
CA ALA A 272 -24.23 -4.28 -25.46
C ALA A 272 -22.97 -4.67 -24.69
N ARG A 273 -22.96 -4.55 -23.34
CA ARG A 273 -21.85 -5.00 -22.46
C ARG A 273 -20.48 -4.47 -22.91
N LEU A 274 -20.40 -3.20 -23.27
CA LEU A 274 -19.18 -2.59 -23.79
C LEU A 274 -18.07 -2.55 -22.76
N GLU A 275 -16.83 -2.80 -23.20
CA GLU A 275 -15.62 -2.74 -22.36
C GLU A 275 -15.09 -1.33 -22.12
N GLN A 276 -15.72 -0.34 -22.74
CA GLN A 276 -15.33 1.06 -22.61
C GLN A 276 -15.56 1.57 -21.18
N PRO A 277 -14.61 2.40 -20.64
CA PRO A 277 -14.77 3.04 -19.35
C PRO A 277 -16.02 3.94 -19.30
N VAL A 278 -16.70 3.95 -18.17
CA VAL A 278 -17.84 4.86 -17.93
C VAL A 278 -17.37 6.31 -17.77
N PHE A 279 -16.29 6.50 -16.99
CA PHE A 279 -15.75 7.83 -16.69
C PHE A 279 -14.65 8.18 -17.69
N ARG A 280 -15.04 8.67 -18.87
CA ARG A 280 -14.15 9.14 -19.93
C ARG A 280 -14.61 10.45 -20.54
N LEU A 281 -13.73 11.14 -21.20
CA LEU A 281 -14.07 12.31 -22.00
C LEU A 281 -14.70 11.89 -23.34
N PRO A 282 -15.37 12.83 -24.06
CA PRO A 282 -15.99 12.53 -25.36
C PRO A 282 -15.02 12.02 -26.42
N ASP A 283 -13.76 12.40 -26.33
CA ASP A 283 -12.65 12.04 -27.24
C ASP A 283 -11.89 10.78 -26.80
N GLY A 284 -12.29 10.14 -25.74
CA GLY A 284 -11.71 8.90 -25.20
C GLY A 284 -10.88 9.07 -23.94
#